data_d46e247155a25744e490dff4416ba3c7
#
_entry.id   d46e247155a25744e490dff4416ba3c7
#
_cell.length_a   1.000
_cell.length_b   1.000
_cell.length_c   1.000
_cell.angle_alpha   90.00
_cell.angle_beta   90.00
_cell.angle_gamma   90.00
#
_symmetry.space_group_name_H-M   'P 1'
#
loop_
_entity.id
_entity.type
_entity.pdbx_description
1 polymer ?
#
loop_
_entity_poly.entity_id
_entity_poly.type
_entity_poly.pdbx_seq_one_letter_code
_entity_poly.pdbx_strand_id
1 'polypeptide(L)'
;MITSKLPNVGVTIFTQMSQLAAQTGALNLSQGFPDFAAPQALCDAVGRHIANGHNQYSPMTGLPVLRQQIAAKIARSYGVSVDVDSEVTVTPGATEAIFCAIQAVIHSGDEVIVFDPAYDSYEPSVELAGGRCVHVQLGLDDFSIDFQKLAQALSPRTRMIILNTPHNPSGALINRAELDQLAALIRDRDIYVISDEVYEHLVYDGVPHVSVLAHEELYQRAFVVSSFGKTYHVTGWKTGYVVAPPALTAELRKVHQYVNFCGVTPLQYALADFMAEHPEHVEELPAFYQAKRDLFCDLLAPSRFSFTRVNGTYFQLVDYSQIRPDLNDVEMALWMTREHGVASIPISVFYQTPPVGQRLVRLCFAKREETLREAAEKLCVI
;
A
#
# COMPACT_ATOMS: atom_id res chain seq x y z
N MET A 1 4.49 26.48 25.06
CA MET A 1 5.15 25.31 24.45
C MET A 1 4.09 24.54 23.66
N ILE A 2 4.45 24.02 22.48
CA ILE A 2 3.54 23.17 21.68
C ILE A 2 3.54 21.77 22.29
N THR A 3 2.36 21.23 22.57
CA THR A 3 2.19 19.82 22.92
C THR A 3 1.95 19.02 21.65
N SER A 4 2.77 18.02 21.38
CA SER A 4 2.61 17.16 20.20
C SER A 4 1.32 16.34 20.30
N LYS A 5 0.59 16.24 19.20
CA LYS A 5 -0.51 15.28 19.03
C LYS A 5 -0.01 13.86 18.74
N LEU A 6 1.21 13.75 18.24
CA LEU A 6 1.87 12.49 17.86
C LEU A 6 3.23 12.38 18.57
N PRO A 7 3.27 12.25 19.90
CA PRO A 7 4.51 12.32 20.68
C PRO A 7 5.48 11.18 20.37
N ASN A 8 4.97 10.05 19.87
CA ASN A 8 5.75 8.85 19.57
C ASN A 8 6.21 8.78 18.11
N VAL A 9 5.80 9.72 17.26
CA VAL A 9 6.18 9.74 15.85
C VAL A 9 7.47 10.53 15.68
N GLY A 10 8.51 9.84 15.22
CA GLY A 10 9.82 10.42 14.91
C GLY A 10 10.10 10.45 13.41
N VAL A 11 11.39 10.55 13.05
CA VAL A 11 11.84 10.37 11.65
C VAL A 11 11.61 8.93 11.26
N THR A 12 10.86 8.70 10.16
CA THR A 12 10.51 7.36 9.72
C THR A 12 11.74 6.57 9.29
N ILE A 13 11.70 5.25 9.47
CA ILE A 13 12.76 4.35 9.02
C ILE A 13 13.01 4.48 7.52
N PHE A 14 11.97 4.75 6.73
CA PHE A 14 12.09 4.99 5.29
C PHE A 14 12.98 6.18 4.98
N THR A 15 12.81 7.28 5.70
CA THR A 15 13.65 8.47 5.56
C THR A 15 15.09 8.18 5.98
N GLN A 16 15.28 7.51 7.13
CA GLN A 16 16.59 7.17 7.65
C GLN A 16 17.38 6.28 6.68
N MET A 17 16.75 5.20 6.19
CA MET A 17 17.41 4.26 5.28
C MET A 17 17.70 4.89 3.91
N SER A 18 16.80 5.74 3.38
CA SER A 18 17.05 6.47 2.13
C SER A 18 18.18 7.48 2.25
N GLN A 19 18.25 8.22 3.35
CA GLN A 19 19.36 9.15 3.62
C GLN A 19 20.67 8.41 3.76
N LEU A 20 20.70 7.29 4.49
CA LEU A 20 21.87 6.47 4.65
C LEU A 20 22.33 5.89 3.30
N ALA A 21 21.43 5.35 2.49
CA ALA A 21 21.74 4.85 1.15
C ALA A 21 22.38 5.94 0.28
N ALA A 22 21.83 7.15 0.28
CA ALA A 22 22.37 8.28 -0.47
C ALA A 22 23.76 8.71 0.04
N GLN A 23 23.99 8.72 1.35
CA GLN A 23 25.27 9.08 1.96
C GLN A 23 26.38 8.06 1.68
N THR A 24 26.02 6.78 1.61
CA THR A 24 26.99 5.68 1.41
C THR A 24 27.12 5.25 -0.05
N GLY A 25 26.28 5.77 -0.95
CA GLY A 25 26.21 5.30 -2.35
C GLY A 25 25.66 3.89 -2.48
N ALA A 26 24.91 3.41 -1.47
CA ALA A 26 24.32 2.07 -1.50
C ALA A 26 23.14 1.97 -2.46
N LEU A 27 22.93 0.78 -3.06
CA LEU A 27 21.76 0.46 -3.85
C LEU A 27 20.51 0.52 -2.96
N ASN A 28 19.54 1.34 -3.35
CA ASN A 28 18.38 1.56 -2.51
C ASN A 28 17.25 0.56 -2.81
N LEU A 29 17.27 -0.60 -2.14
CA LEU A 29 16.19 -1.57 -2.13
C LEU A 29 15.25 -1.38 -0.92
N SER A 30 15.44 -0.31 -0.12
CA SER A 30 14.58 0.00 1.03
C SER A 30 13.24 0.61 0.61
N GLN A 31 13.25 1.49 -0.40
CA GLN A 31 12.07 2.25 -0.81
C GLN A 31 11.21 1.53 -1.83
N GLY A 32 9.89 1.59 -1.58
CA GLY A 32 8.87 1.03 -2.46
C GLY A 32 8.53 1.92 -3.64
N PHE A 33 9.52 2.23 -4.49
CA PHE A 33 9.31 2.91 -5.76
C PHE A 33 10.23 2.36 -6.85
N PRO A 34 9.77 2.36 -8.12
CA PRO A 34 10.58 1.97 -9.27
C PRO A 34 11.78 2.90 -9.50
N ASP A 35 12.92 2.34 -9.95
CA ASP A 35 14.07 3.09 -10.47
C ASP A 35 14.11 3.14 -12.00
N PHE A 36 13.05 2.64 -12.64
CA PHE A 36 12.80 2.74 -14.08
C PHE A 36 11.72 3.77 -14.38
N ALA A 37 11.69 4.24 -15.63
CA ALA A 37 10.81 5.32 -16.05
C ALA A 37 9.33 4.93 -16.00
N ALA A 38 8.47 5.94 -15.76
CA ALA A 38 7.05 5.85 -16.01
C ALA A 38 6.77 5.69 -17.53
N PRO A 39 5.58 5.22 -17.94
CA PRO A 39 5.22 5.15 -19.35
C PRO A 39 5.39 6.52 -20.04
N GLN A 40 6.14 6.55 -21.15
CA GLN A 40 6.46 7.81 -21.84
C GLN A 40 5.18 8.53 -22.33
N ALA A 41 4.22 7.77 -22.87
CA ALA A 41 2.93 8.32 -23.31
C ALA A 41 2.18 9.05 -22.18
N LEU A 42 2.24 8.53 -20.95
CA LEU A 42 1.65 9.17 -19.78
C LEU A 42 2.38 10.48 -19.44
N CYS A 43 3.71 10.50 -19.47
CA CYS A 43 4.50 11.71 -19.23
C CYS A 43 4.24 12.78 -20.28
N ASP A 44 4.16 12.39 -21.55
CA ASP A 44 3.86 13.29 -22.67
C ASP A 44 2.44 13.88 -22.56
N ALA A 45 1.47 13.08 -22.09
CA ALA A 45 0.11 13.56 -21.83
C ALA A 45 0.09 14.67 -20.78
N VAL A 46 0.87 14.56 -19.69
CA VAL A 46 0.99 15.63 -18.69
C VAL A 46 1.49 16.92 -19.34
N GLY A 47 2.56 16.83 -20.14
CA GLY A 47 3.10 18.00 -20.87
C GLY A 47 2.07 18.66 -21.77
N ARG A 48 1.30 17.85 -22.54
CA ARG A 48 0.21 18.35 -23.40
C ARG A 48 -0.87 19.07 -22.59
N HIS A 49 -1.33 18.51 -21.47
CA HIS A 49 -2.39 19.11 -20.68
C HIS A 49 -1.96 20.42 -20.00
N ILE A 50 -0.71 20.51 -19.52
CA ILE A 50 -0.13 21.75 -18.99
C ILE A 50 -0.12 22.82 -20.10
N ALA A 51 0.38 22.48 -21.29
CA ALA A 51 0.46 23.43 -22.41
C ALA A 51 -0.90 23.87 -22.94
N ASN A 52 -1.91 22.98 -22.89
CA ASN A 52 -3.29 23.26 -23.29
C ASN A 52 -4.09 24.06 -22.25
N GLY A 53 -3.48 24.48 -21.14
CA GLY A 53 -4.11 25.32 -20.15
C GLY A 53 -4.96 24.62 -19.09
N HIS A 54 -4.87 23.29 -18.96
CA HIS A 54 -5.57 22.53 -17.91
C HIS A 54 -4.88 22.69 -16.54
N ASN A 55 -4.72 23.95 -16.09
CA ASN A 55 -3.93 24.31 -14.91
C ASN A 55 -4.78 24.90 -13.77
N GLN A 56 -6.09 24.95 -13.93
CA GLN A 56 -7.01 25.46 -12.90
C GLN A 56 -7.57 24.32 -12.06
N TYR A 57 -8.24 24.64 -10.97
CA TYR A 57 -8.84 23.67 -10.06
C TYR A 57 -9.77 22.67 -10.78
N SER A 58 -9.57 21.39 -10.53
CA SER A 58 -10.54 20.36 -10.86
C SER A 58 -11.69 20.36 -9.84
N PRO A 59 -12.81 19.70 -10.14
CA PRO A 59 -13.81 19.40 -9.12
C PRO A 59 -13.19 18.68 -7.93
N MET A 60 -13.69 18.93 -6.72
CA MET A 60 -13.23 18.29 -5.49
C MET A 60 -13.25 16.77 -5.59
N THR A 61 -14.27 16.21 -6.24
CA THR A 61 -14.41 14.75 -6.44
C THR A 61 -13.42 14.15 -7.44
N GLY A 62 -12.65 14.99 -8.14
CA GLY A 62 -11.82 14.62 -9.29
C GLY A 62 -12.55 14.82 -10.62
N LEU A 63 -11.77 14.89 -11.71
CA LEU A 63 -12.30 15.08 -13.07
C LEU A 63 -13.28 13.95 -13.44
N PRO A 64 -14.45 14.28 -14.03
CA PRO A 64 -15.42 13.27 -14.46
C PRO A 64 -14.82 12.24 -15.41
N VAL A 65 -13.97 12.66 -16.35
CA VAL A 65 -13.31 11.76 -17.29
C VAL A 65 -12.41 10.74 -16.60
N LEU A 66 -11.68 11.12 -15.54
CA LEU A 66 -10.86 10.19 -14.78
C LEU A 66 -11.72 9.23 -13.95
N ARG A 67 -12.76 9.75 -13.29
CA ARG A 67 -13.69 8.91 -12.51
C ARG A 67 -14.39 7.86 -13.39
N GLN A 68 -14.74 8.21 -14.64
CA GLN A 68 -15.28 7.28 -15.64
C GLN A 68 -14.28 6.18 -15.99
N GLN A 69 -12.98 6.52 -16.19
CA GLN A 69 -11.95 5.51 -16.45
C GLN A 69 -11.72 4.59 -15.24
N ILE A 70 -11.78 5.14 -14.02
CA ILE A 70 -11.72 4.32 -12.79
C ILE A 70 -12.87 3.31 -12.76
N ALA A 71 -14.10 3.76 -12.99
CA ALA A 71 -15.29 2.89 -13.02
C ALA A 71 -15.19 1.81 -14.12
N ALA A 72 -14.70 2.19 -15.32
CA ALA A 72 -14.49 1.26 -16.42
C ALA A 72 -13.41 0.21 -16.08
N LYS A 73 -12.31 0.61 -15.41
CA LYS A 73 -11.27 -0.30 -14.92
C LYS A 73 -11.84 -1.27 -13.89
N ILE A 74 -12.62 -0.79 -12.91
CA ILE A 74 -13.27 -1.63 -11.89
C ILE A 74 -14.19 -2.66 -12.54
N ALA A 75 -14.99 -2.24 -13.50
CA ALA A 75 -15.89 -3.15 -14.23
C ALA A 75 -15.11 -4.25 -14.98
N ARG A 76 -13.99 -3.91 -15.62
CA ARG A 76 -13.12 -4.89 -16.31
C ARG A 76 -12.43 -5.84 -15.34
N SER A 77 -11.87 -5.32 -14.25
CA SER A 77 -11.05 -6.11 -13.33
C SER A 77 -11.89 -6.98 -12.38
N TYR A 78 -13.05 -6.51 -11.95
CA TYR A 78 -13.83 -7.14 -10.88
C TYR A 78 -15.27 -7.49 -11.25
N GLY A 79 -15.76 -7.09 -12.44
CA GLY A 79 -17.14 -7.31 -12.85
C GLY A 79 -18.15 -6.47 -12.05
N VAL A 80 -17.71 -5.41 -11.38
CA VAL A 80 -18.53 -4.56 -10.50
C VAL A 80 -18.80 -3.23 -11.17
N SER A 81 -20.06 -2.77 -11.11
CA SER A 81 -20.45 -1.43 -11.54
C SER A 81 -20.51 -0.50 -10.33
N VAL A 82 -19.87 0.66 -10.44
CA VAL A 82 -19.90 1.74 -9.43
C VAL A 82 -20.44 3.02 -10.03
N ASP A 83 -21.20 3.79 -9.25
CA ASP A 83 -21.69 5.09 -9.70
C ASP A 83 -20.57 6.14 -9.64
N VAL A 84 -20.25 6.69 -10.81
CA VAL A 84 -19.11 7.63 -11.00
C VAL A 84 -19.27 8.88 -10.13
N ASP A 85 -20.49 9.35 -9.91
CA ASP A 85 -20.73 10.62 -9.23
C ASP A 85 -20.85 10.48 -7.71
N SER A 86 -21.44 9.39 -7.24
CA SER A 86 -21.72 9.19 -5.82
C SER A 86 -20.74 8.26 -5.10
N GLU A 87 -19.94 7.42 -5.82
CA GLU A 87 -19.09 6.42 -5.18
C GLU A 87 -17.59 6.61 -5.42
N VAL A 88 -17.16 7.33 -6.48
CA VAL A 88 -15.75 7.49 -6.85
C VAL A 88 -15.23 8.86 -6.47
N THR A 89 -14.12 8.92 -5.72
CA THR A 89 -13.42 10.16 -5.37
C THR A 89 -11.93 10.04 -5.65
N VAL A 90 -11.37 10.97 -6.44
CA VAL A 90 -9.92 11.08 -6.71
C VAL A 90 -9.26 11.85 -5.58
N THR A 91 -8.13 11.35 -5.09
CA THR A 91 -7.41 11.91 -3.93
C THR A 91 -5.93 12.12 -4.24
N PRO A 92 -5.24 12.99 -3.50
CA PRO A 92 -3.77 13.15 -3.54
C PRO A 92 -3.03 11.92 -3.00
N GLY A 93 -3.24 10.78 -3.65
CA GLY A 93 -2.72 9.46 -3.28
C GLY A 93 -3.55 8.75 -2.22
N ALA A 94 -3.25 7.46 -2.05
CA ALA A 94 -3.94 6.60 -1.11
C ALA A 94 -3.80 7.04 0.36
N THR A 95 -2.66 7.63 0.72
CA THR A 95 -2.43 8.11 2.10
C THR A 95 -3.46 9.14 2.54
N GLU A 96 -3.81 10.09 1.64
CA GLU A 96 -4.85 11.09 1.92
C GLU A 96 -6.24 10.46 1.93
N ALA A 97 -6.52 9.51 1.02
CA ALA A 97 -7.78 8.77 1.01
C ALA A 97 -8.04 8.03 2.34
N ILE A 98 -7.01 7.31 2.84
CA ILE A 98 -7.07 6.59 4.12
C ILE A 98 -7.26 7.57 5.28
N PHE A 99 -6.48 8.66 5.29
CA PHE A 99 -6.61 9.70 6.30
C PHE A 99 -8.04 10.27 6.32
N CYS A 100 -8.58 10.66 5.18
CA CYS A 100 -9.93 11.22 5.08
C CYS A 100 -11.01 10.21 5.50
N ALA A 101 -10.87 8.93 5.13
CA ALA A 101 -11.80 7.87 5.56
C ALA A 101 -11.80 7.70 7.08
N ILE A 102 -10.62 7.70 7.71
CA ILE A 102 -10.48 7.61 9.17
C ILE A 102 -11.10 8.85 9.83
N GLN A 103 -10.74 10.06 9.38
CA GLN A 103 -11.27 11.30 9.95
C GLN A 103 -12.80 11.45 9.78
N ALA A 104 -13.37 10.83 8.75
CA ALA A 104 -14.82 10.86 8.50
C ALA A 104 -15.64 9.97 9.45
N VAL A 105 -15.01 8.93 10.02
CA VAL A 105 -15.75 7.87 10.73
C VAL A 105 -15.33 7.77 12.20
N ILE A 106 -14.04 7.98 12.50
CA ILE A 106 -13.49 7.73 13.85
C ILE A 106 -13.69 8.94 14.73
N HIS A 107 -14.25 8.69 15.92
CA HIS A 107 -14.43 9.65 17.00
C HIS A 107 -13.50 9.34 18.17
N SER A 108 -13.41 10.31 19.10
CA SER A 108 -12.59 10.13 20.31
C SER A 108 -13.04 8.93 21.13
N GLY A 109 -12.10 8.01 21.39
CA GLY A 109 -12.33 6.78 22.16
C GLY A 109 -12.72 5.57 21.32
N ASP A 110 -12.96 5.73 20.01
CA ASP A 110 -13.17 4.60 19.11
C ASP A 110 -11.90 3.75 18.95
N GLU A 111 -12.09 2.48 18.65
CA GLU A 111 -11.02 1.53 18.39
C GLU A 111 -10.98 1.14 16.91
N VAL A 112 -9.77 1.10 16.36
CA VAL A 112 -9.51 0.67 15.00
C VAL A 112 -8.61 -0.56 15.03
N ILE A 113 -9.07 -1.67 14.47
CA ILE A 113 -8.23 -2.87 14.30
C ILE A 113 -7.25 -2.61 13.15
N VAL A 114 -5.98 -2.85 13.42
CA VAL A 114 -4.90 -2.92 12.42
C VAL A 114 -4.17 -4.24 12.54
N PHE A 115 -3.68 -4.77 11.43
CA PHE A 115 -2.98 -6.04 11.41
C PHE A 115 -1.47 -5.81 11.33
N ASP A 116 -0.74 -6.31 12.35
CA ASP A 116 0.71 -6.27 12.36
C ASP A 116 1.33 -7.42 11.56
N PRO A 117 2.34 -7.12 10.72
CA PRO A 117 2.99 -5.83 10.50
C PRO A 117 2.10 -4.84 9.73
N ALA A 118 1.97 -3.60 10.19
CA ALA A 118 1.07 -2.58 9.64
C ALA A 118 1.82 -1.44 8.95
N TYR A 119 1.25 -0.89 7.87
CA TYR A 119 1.81 0.31 7.23
C TYR A 119 1.76 1.51 8.18
N ASP A 120 2.85 2.23 8.27
CA ASP A 120 3.14 3.25 9.28
C ASP A 120 2.21 4.48 9.29
N SER A 121 1.38 4.67 8.27
CA SER A 121 0.45 5.79 8.22
C SER A 121 -0.90 5.52 8.90
N TYR A 122 -1.24 4.27 9.23
CA TYR A 122 -2.55 3.95 9.79
C TYR A 122 -2.70 4.47 11.22
N GLU A 123 -1.81 4.09 12.11
CA GLU A 123 -1.88 4.46 13.53
C GLU A 123 -1.86 5.98 13.75
N PRO A 124 -0.94 6.78 13.17
CA PRO A 124 -0.96 8.23 13.33
C PRO A 124 -2.26 8.88 12.83
N SER A 125 -2.87 8.33 11.77
CA SER A 125 -4.14 8.84 11.24
C SER A 125 -5.30 8.60 12.21
N VAL A 126 -5.31 7.45 12.89
CA VAL A 126 -6.28 7.08 13.93
C VAL A 126 -6.10 7.94 15.17
N GLU A 127 -4.85 8.11 15.64
CA GLU A 127 -4.54 8.97 16.80
C GLU A 127 -4.95 10.43 16.58
N LEU A 128 -4.74 10.97 15.37
CA LEU A 128 -5.17 12.32 15.01
C LEU A 128 -6.68 12.49 15.01
N ALA A 129 -7.45 11.43 14.78
CA ALA A 129 -8.91 11.41 14.94
C ALA A 129 -9.35 11.27 16.40
N GLY A 130 -8.42 11.00 17.33
CA GLY A 130 -8.71 10.73 18.74
C GLY A 130 -9.09 9.28 19.03
N GLY A 131 -8.95 8.40 18.03
CA GLY A 131 -9.13 6.95 18.15
C GLY A 131 -7.89 6.25 18.71
N ARG A 132 -7.98 4.94 18.86
CA ARG A 132 -6.89 4.08 19.32
C ARG A 132 -6.78 2.85 18.39
N CYS A 133 -5.58 2.52 17.95
CA CYS A 133 -5.34 1.26 17.28
C CYS A 133 -5.34 0.08 18.25
N VAL A 134 -5.93 -1.02 17.81
CA VAL A 134 -5.86 -2.33 18.44
C VAL A 134 -5.17 -3.27 17.46
N HIS A 135 -3.94 -3.66 17.80
CA HIS A 135 -3.08 -4.44 16.92
C HIS A 135 -3.40 -5.92 17.02
N VAL A 136 -3.61 -6.56 15.88
CA VAL A 136 -3.82 -8.01 15.75
C VAL A 136 -2.68 -8.56 14.90
N GLN A 137 -1.85 -9.40 15.50
CA GLN A 137 -0.72 -9.98 14.80
C GLN A 137 -1.19 -11.04 13.78
N LEU A 138 -0.77 -10.88 12.54
CA LEU A 138 -0.93 -11.89 11.48
C LEU A 138 -0.13 -13.17 11.77
N GLY A 139 -0.43 -14.24 11.08
CA GLY A 139 0.34 -15.48 11.13
C GLY A 139 1.83 -15.23 10.86
N LEU A 140 2.70 -15.89 11.61
CA LEU A 140 4.14 -15.64 11.51
C LEU A 140 4.77 -16.20 10.23
N ASP A 141 4.19 -17.28 9.71
CA ASP A 141 4.74 -18.00 8.55
C ASP A 141 4.14 -17.55 7.23
N ASP A 142 2.83 -17.26 7.21
CA ASP A 142 2.05 -16.99 6.00
C ASP A 142 1.38 -15.60 5.97
N PHE A 143 1.44 -14.87 7.08
CA PHE A 143 0.79 -13.58 7.27
C PHE A 143 -0.74 -13.61 7.03
N SER A 144 -1.38 -14.76 7.30
CA SER A 144 -2.83 -14.91 7.26
C SER A 144 -3.51 -14.25 8.46
N ILE A 145 -4.80 -13.93 8.33
CA ILE A 145 -5.60 -13.39 9.43
C ILE A 145 -5.97 -14.49 10.42
N ASP A 146 -5.56 -14.34 11.67
CA ASP A 146 -6.04 -15.18 12.77
C ASP A 146 -7.42 -14.67 13.24
N PHE A 147 -8.48 -15.28 12.73
CA PHE A 147 -9.85 -14.88 13.06
C PHE A 147 -10.24 -15.12 14.51
N GLN A 148 -9.56 -16.00 15.24
CA GLN A 148 -9.79 -16.18 16.67
C GLN A 148 -9.22 -14.98 17.46
N LYS A 149 -8.00 -14.56 17.14
CA LYS A 149 -7.41 -13.36 17.74
C LYS A 149 -8.21 -12.12 17.35
N LEU A 150 -8.62 -12.00 16.08
CA LEU A 150 -9.46 -10.89 15.63
C LEU A 150 -10.78 -10.83 16.43
N ALA A 151 -11.48 -11.94 16.59
CA ALA A 151 -12.71 -11.99 17.38
C ALA A 151 -12.52 -11.57 18.83
N GLN A 152 -11.39 -11.94 19.45
CA GLN A 152 -11.05 -11.56 20.81
C GLN A 152 -10.67 -10.06 20.94
N ALA A 153 -10.13 -9.48 19.88
CA ALA A 153 -9.75 -8.06 19.84
C ALA A 153 -10.95 -7.12 19.65
N LEU A 154 -12.08 -7.63 19.12
CA LEU A 154 -13.27 -6.81 18.92
C LEU A 154 -13.94 -6.45 20.25
N SER A 155 -14.26 -5.17 20.41
CA SER A 155 -14.98 -4.63 21.57
C SER A 155 -16.20 -3.81 21.13
N PRO A 156 -17.03 -3.34 22.07
CA PRO A 156 -18.11 -2.38 21.75
C PRO A 156 -17.62 -1.03 21.21
N ARG A 157 -16.33 -0.72 21.38
CA ARG A 157 -15.70 0.50 20.84
C ARG A 157 -15.08 0.30 19.46
N THR A 158 -14.96 -0.93 18.99
CA THR A 158 -14.41 -1.20 17.66
C THR A 158 -15.31 -0.59 16.60
N ARG A 159 -14.75 0.36 15.84
CA ARG A 159 -15.48 1.12 14.83
C ARG A 159 -14.98 0.87 13.43
N MET A 160 -13.73 0.44 13.27
CA MET A 160 -13.11 0.23 11.97
C MET A 160 -12.12 -0.92 12.01
N ILE A 161 -11.97 -1.60 10.85
CA ILE A 161 -10.91 -2.58 10.57
C ILE A 161 -10.19 -2.12 9.31
N ILE A 162 -8.87 -2.07 9.33
CA ILE A 162 -8.05 -1.73 8.15
C ILE A 162 -7.43 -3.01 7.62
N LEU A 163 -7.79 -3.37 6.39
CA LEU A 163 -7.17 -4.43 5.59
C LEU A 163 -6.13 -3.83 4.66
N ASN A 164 -5.06 -4.57 4.37
CA ASN A 164 -4.13 -4.25 3.31
C ASN A 164 -3.88 -5.50 2.46
N THR A 165 -4.29 -5.47 1.20
CA THR A 165 -4.18 -6.62 0.29
C THR A 165 -4.02 -6.17 -1.17
N PRO A 166 -2.97 -6.59 -1.87
CA PRO A 166 -1.79 -7.35 -1.41
C PRO A 166 -1.04 -6.63 -0.29
N HIS A 167 -0.54 -7.39 0.68
CA HIS A 167 -0.07 -6.87 1.95
C HIS A 167 1.36 -6.32 1.89
N ASN A 168 1.56 -5.08 2.30
CA ASN A 168 2.87 -4.50 2.58
C ASN A 168 3.17 -4.65 4.09
N PRO A 169 4.20 -5.42 4.52
CA PRO A 169 5.42 -5.75 3.77
C PRO A 169 5.50 -7.18 3.19
N SER A 170 4.56 -8.07 3.49
CA SER A 170 4.73 -9.52 3.32
C SER A 170 4.43 -10.05 1.91
N GLY A 171 3.65 -9.32 1.11
CA GLY A 171 3.14 -9.82 -0.17
C GLY A 171 2.00 -10.83 -0.06
N ALA A 172 1.48 -11.08 1.15
CA ALA A 172 0.33 -11.96 1.36
C ALA A 172 -0.95 -11.40 0.72
N LEU A 173 -1.83 -12.29 0.34
CA LEU A 173 -3.12 -11.96 -0.29
C LEU A 173 -4.25 -12.42 0.62
N ILE A 174 -5.28 -11.61 0.75
CA ILE A 174 -6.54 -12.02 1.38
C ILE A 174 -7.40 -12.70 0.32
N ASN A 175 -7.89 -13.91 0.62
CA ASN A 175 -8.72 -14.68 -0.27
C ASN A 175 -10.22 -14.50 0.03
N ARG A 176 -11.08 -15.03 -0.84
CA ARG A 176 -12.52 -14.89 -0.70
C ARG A 176 -13.06 -15.48 0.61
N ALA A 177 -12.55 -16.62 1.05
CA ALA A 177 -13.00 -17.26 2.28
C ALA A 177 -12.67 -16.43 3.53
N GLU A 178 -11.52 -15.72 3.53
CA GLU A 178 -11.16 -14.79 4.61
C GLU A 178 -12.09 -13.56 4.61
N LEU A 179 -12.46 -13.03 3.44
CA LEU A 179 -13.45 -11.95 3.35
C LEU A 179 -14.83 -12.42 3.83
N ASP A 180 -15.27 -13.64 3.47
CA ASP A 180 -16.52 -14.21 3.94
C ASP A 180 -16.54 -14.39 5.47
N GLN A 181 -15.40 -14.84 6.06
CA GLN A 181 -15.25 -14.95 7.52
C GLN A 181 -15.29 -13.58 8.20
N LEU A 182 -14.62 -12.58 7.63
CA LEU A 182 -14.67 -11.22 8.15
C LEU A 182 -16.09 -10.66 8.12
N ALA A 183 -16.79 -10.80 6.98
CA ALA A 183 -18.17 -10.35 6.83
C ALA A 183 -19.06 -10.98 7.90
N ALA A 184 -18.98 -12.31 8.09
CA ALA A 184 -19.75 -13.02 9.11
C ALA A 184 -19.44 -12.53 10.53
N LEU A 185 -18.17 -12.24 10.83
CA LEU A 185 -17.73 -11.78 12.17
C LEU A 185 -18.26 -10.38 12.52
N ILE A 186 -18.39 -9.49 11.53
CA ILE A 186 -18.79 -8.09 11.76
C ILE A 186 -20.24 -7.77 11.34
N ARG A 187 -21.00 -8.76 10.88
CA ARG A 187 -22.36 -8.58 10.33
C ARG A 187 -23.28 -7.75 11.22
N ASP A 188 -23.37 -8.13 12.48
CA ASP A 188 -24.25 -7.51 13.47
C ASP A 188 -23.58 -6.40 14.27
N ARG A 189 -22.47 -5.85 13.74
CA ARG A 189 -21.68 -4.80 14.41
C ARG A 189 -21.62 -3.55 13.53
N ASP A 190 -21.57 -2.40 14.14
CA ASP A 190 -21.41 -1.11 13.46
C ASP A 190 -19.90 -0.83 13.23
N ILE A 191 -19.29 -1.67 12.40
CA ILE A 191 -17.87 -1.64 12.07
C ILE A 191 -17.72 -1.37 10.58
N TYR A 192 -16.92 -0.37 10.25
CA TYR A 192 -16.53 -0.03 8.89
C TYR A 192 -15.21 -0.72 8.50
N VAL A 193 -14.93 -0.78 7.20
CA VAL A 193 -13.71 -1.37 6.68
C VAL A 193 -12.97 -0.37 5.80
N ILE A 194 -11.66 -0.23 5.98
CA ILE A 194 -10.79 0.30 4.93
C ILE A 194 -10.10 -0.91 4.29
N SER A 195 -10.21 -1.02 2.96
CA SER A 195 -9.42 -1.97 2.17
C SER A 195 -8.37 -1.19 1.39
N ASP A 196 -7.13 -1.21 1.88
CA ASP A 196 -5.98 -0.62 1.18
C ASP A 196 -5.51 -1.62 0.12
N GLU A 197 -5.91 -1.36 -1.13
CA GLU A 197 -5.66 -2.21 -2.29
C GLU A 197 -4.67 -1.56 -3.28
N VAL A 198 -3.75 -0.73 -2.79
CA VAL A 198 -2.80 0.01 -3.64
C VAL A 198 -1.92 -0.89 -4.52
N TYR A 199 -1.80 -2.16 -4.19
CA TYR A 199 -1.05 -3.17 -4.96
C TYR A 199 -1.96 -4.14 -5.74
N GLU A 200 -3.23 -3.83 -5.97
CA GLU A 200 -4.26 -4.69 -6.55
C GLU A 200 -3.87 -5.39 -7.87
N HIS A 201 -2.99 -4.78 -8.67
CA HIS A 201 -2.48 -5.33 -9.93
C HIS A 201 -1.11 -6.02 -9.82
N LEU A 202 -0.53 -6.06 -8.64
CA LEU A 202 0.76 -6.68 -8.38
C LEU A 202 0.55 -8.01 -7.67
N VAL A 203 0.06 -8.98 -8.42
CA VAL A 203 -0.26 -10.36 -7.99
C VAL A 203 0.35 -11.34 -8.98
N TYR A 204 0.79 -12.51 -8.50
CA TYR A 204 1.67 -13.41 -9.23
C TYR A 204 1.16 -14.85 -9.23
N ASP A 205 1.76 -15.69 -10.09
CA ASP A 205 1.54 -17.14 -10.14
C ASP A 205 0.07 -17.51 -10.46
N GLY A 206 -0.64 -16.62 -11.17
CA GLY A 206 -2.04 -16.82 -11.53
C GLY A 206 -3.03 -16.71 -10.35
N VAL A 207 -2.56 -16.27 -9.17
CA VAL A 207 -3.44 -16.01 -8.02
C VAL A 207 -4.17 -14.69 -8.24
N PRO A 208 -5.52 -14.66 -8.24
CA PRO A 208 -6.25 -13.42 -8.47
C PRO A 208 -6.23 -12.55 -7.21
N HIS A 209 -6.19 -11.22 -7.41
CA HIS A 209 -6.56 -10.29 -6.34
C HIS A 209 -8.08 -10.35 -6.10
N VAL A 210 -8.47 -10.48 -4.83
CA VAL A 210 -9.87 -10.47 -4.42
C VAL A 210 -10.19 -9.13 -3.78
N SER A 211 -10.77 -8.21 -4.56
CA SER A 211 -11.14 -6.89 -4.06
C SER A 211 -12.39 -6.96 -3.19
N VAL A 212 -12.42 -6.13 -2.13
CA VAL A 212 -13.61 -5.89 -1.31
C VAL A 212 -14.76 -5.30 -2.14
N LEU A 213 -14.48 -4.62 -3.26
CA LEU A 213 -15.51 -4.16 -4.21
C LEU A 213 -16.42 -5.29 -4.71
N ALA A 214 -15.87 -6.51 -4.87
CA ALA A 214 -16.60 -7.69 -5.34
C ALA A 214 -17.25 -8.48 -4.20
N HIS A 215 -17.20 -7.99 -2.96
CA HIS A 215 -17.84 -8.64 -1.81
C HIS A 215 -19.01 -7.79 -1.33
N GLU A 216 -20.24 -8.13 -1.77
CA GLU A 216 -21.44 -7.32 -1.59
C GLU A 216 -21.64 -6.82 -0.14
N GLU A 217 -21.57 -7.72 0.85
CA GLU A 217 -21.80 -7.38 2.26
C GLU A 217 -20.72 -6.44 2.83
N LEU A 218 -19.44 -6.68 2.51
CA LEU A 218 -18.34 -5.83 2.99
C LEU A 218 -18.34 -4.49 2.28
N TYR A 219 -18.61 -4.46 0.98
CA TYR A 219 -18.61 -3.20 0.23
C TYR A 219 -19.58 -2.18 0.83
N GLN A 220 -20.75 -2.61 1.33
CA GLN A 220 -21.75 -1.70 1.93
C GLN A 220 -21.21 -0.90 3.13
N ARG A 221 -20.08 -1.28 3.68
CA ARG A 221 -19.41 -0.63 4.83
C ARG A 221 -17.93 -0.36 4.61
N ALA A 222 -17.46 -0.34 3.36
CA ALA A 222 -16.04 -0.25 3.04
C ALA A 222 -15.67 1.02 2.29
N PHE A 223 -14.45 1.51 2.58
CA PHE A 223 -13.68 2.41 1.74
C PHE A 223 -12.59 1.59 1.05
N VAL A 224 -12.68 1.41 -0.26
CA VAL A 224 -11.66 0.69 -1.04
C VAL A 224 -10.73 1.71 -1.68
N VAL A 225 -9.45 1.62 -1.33
CA VAL A 225 -8.44 2.62 -1.67
C VAL A 225 -7.44 2.05 -2.66
N SER A 226 -7.14 2.81 -3.72
CA SER A 226 -6.18 2.46 -4.76
C SER A 226 -5.22 3.59 -5.08
N SER A 227 -4.10 3.28 -5.75
CA SER A 227 -3.04 4.23 -6.07
C SER A 227 -2.58 4.12 -7.52
N PHE A 228 -2.68 5.21 -8.27
CA PHE A 228 -2.06 5.30 -9.60
C PHE A 228 -0.53 5.24 -9.53
N GLY A 229 0.06 5.71 -8.43
CA GLY A 229 1.50 5.70 -8.23
C GLY A 229 2.13 4.31 -8.30
N LYS A 230 1.42 3.28 -7.82
CA LYS A 230 1.87 1.89 -7.83
C LYS A 230 1.64 1.24 -9.21
N THR A 231 0.48 1.51 -9.80
CA THR A 231 0.07 0.95 -11.08
C THR A 231 0.86 1.52 -12.26
N TYR A 232 1.14 2.83 -12.26
CA TYR A 232 1.75 3.52 -13.42
C TYR A 232 3.18 4.00 -13.17
N HIS A 233 3.85 3.49 -12.13
CA HIS A 233 5.26 3.82 -11.78
C HIS A 233 5.49 5.31 -11.50
N VAL A 234 4.49 5.98 -10.94
CA VAL A 234 4.48 7.44 -10.69
C VAL A 234 4.21 7.76 -9.21
N THR A 235 4.89 7.08 -8.31
CA THR A 235 4.67 7.22 -6.86
C THR A 235 4.80 8.66 -6.34
N GLY A 236 5.65 9.47 -6.97
CA GLY A 236 5.86 10.87 -6.65
C GLY A 236 4.72 11.81 -7.10
N TRP A 237 3.82 11.37 -7.99
CA TRP A 237 2.69 12.19 -8.44
C TRP A 237 1.59 12.31 -7.40
N LYS A 238 1.61 11.46 -6.39
CA LYS A 238 0.64 11.48 -5.29
C LYS A 238 -0.81 11.54 -5.77
N THR A 239 -1.19 10.63 -6.67
CA THR A 239 -2.56 10.50 -7.17
C THR A 239 -3.08 9.10 -6.88
N GLY A 240 -4.28 9.04 -6.34
CA GLY A 240 -5.01 7.81 -6.01
C GLY A 240 -6.50 8.05 -6.04
N TYR A 241 -7.27 7.10 -5.58
CA TYR A 241 -8.71 7.23 -5.47
C TYR A 241 -9.27 6.31 -4.39
N VAL A 242 -10.47 6.61 -3.96
CA VAL A 242 -11.28 5.79 -3.07
C VAL A 242 -12.63 5.53 -3.70
N VAL A 243 -13.13 4.32 -3.52
CA VAL A 243 -14.48 3.90 -3.91
C VAL A 243 -15.20 3.42 -2.67
N ALA A 244 -16.38 3.97 -2.41
CA ALA A 244 -17.20 3.63 -1.26
C ALA A 244 -18.67 3.84 -1.58
N PRO A 245 -19.61 3.21 -0.86
CA PRO A 245 -21.04 3.49 -1.00
C PRO A 245 -21.37 4.97 -0.81
N PRO A 246 -22.47 5.48 -1.41
CA PRO A 246 -22.77 6.91 -1.42
C PRO A 246 -22.78 7.59 -0.05
N ALA A 247 -23.27 6.91 0.98
CA ALA A 247 -23.32 7.46 2.33
C ALA A 247 -21.91 7.68 2.92
N LEU A 248 -21.01 6.72 2.73
CA LEU A 248 -19.61 6.82 3.19
C LEU A 248 -18.83 7.83 2.35
N THR A 249 -19.04 7.83 1.05
CA THR A 249 -18.44 8.81 0.12
C THR A 249 -18.82 10.24 0.49
N ALA A 250 -20.08 10.49 0.87
CA ALA A 250 -20.51 11.82 1.28
C ALA A 250 -19.75 12.32 2.51
N GLU A 251 -19.53 11.48 3.51
CA GLU A 251 -18.77 11.85 4.72
C GLU A 251 -17.27 12.04 4.43
N LEU A 252 -16.66 11.12 3.66
CA LEU A 252 -15.27 11.26 3.24
C LEU A 252 -15.04 12.58 2.50
N ARG A 253 -15.93 12.95 1.57
CA ARG A 253 -15.82 14.17 0.77
C ARG A 253 -15.88 15.44 1.61
N LYS A 254 -16.61 15.44 2.73
CA LYS A 254 -16.62 16.57 3.67
C LYS A 254 -15.23 16.83 4.27
N VAL A 255 -14.51 15.76 4.60
CA VAL A 255 -13.13 15.85 5.11
C VAL A 255 -12.17 16.26 4.00
N HIS A 256 -12.20 15.54 2.87
CA HIS A 256 -11.34 15.78 1.71
C HIS A 256 -11.41 17.24 1.21
N GLN A 257 -12.61 17.83 1.20
CA GLN A 257 -12.85 19.23 0.82
C GLN A 257 -11.94 20.21 1.59
N TYR A 258 -11.66 19.95 2.87
CA TYR A 258 -10.92 20.87 3.74
C TYR A 258 -9.49 20.40 4.04
N VAL A 259 -9.12 19.17 3.68
CA VAL A 259 -7.75 18.68 3.77
C VAL A 259 -6.94 19.13 2.56
N ASN A 260 -7.44 18.92 1.36
CA ASN A 260 -6.73 19.25 0.12
C ASN A 260 -7.58 19.90 -0.96
N PHE A 261 -8.89 19.79 -0.91
CA PHE A 261 -9.85 20.26 -1.90
C PHE A 261 -9.82 19.44 -3.19
N CYS A 262 -8.75 19.50 -3.99
CA CYS A 262 -8.66 18.74 -5.25
C CYS A 262 -7.22 18.33 -5.56
N GLY A 263 -7.07 17.28 -6.36
CA GLY A 263 -5.77 16.84 -6.88
C GLY A 263 -5.28 17.68 -8.05
N VAL A 264 -4.03 17.43 -8.46
CA VAL A 264 -3.37 18.15 -9.57
C VAL A 264 -4.08 17.87 -10.88
N THR A 265 -4.68 18.88 -11.48
CA THR A 265 -5.57 18.80 -12.65
C THR A 265 -4.90 18.18 -13.89
N PRO A 266 -3.71 18.63 -14.37
CA PRO A 266 -3.09 18.05 -15.55
C PRO A 266 -2.74 16.57 -15.39
N LEU A 267 -2.40 16.12 -14.18
CA LEU A 267 -2.16 14.70 -13.90
C LEU A 267 -3.44 13.87 -14.05
N GLN A 268 -4.56 14.40 -13.61
CA GLN A 268 -5.85 13.71 -13.73
C GLN A 268 -6.28 13.54 -15.18
N TYR A 269 -6.09 14.55 -16.02
CA TYR A 269 -6.35 14.44 -17.46
C TYR A 269 -5.43 13.42 -18.12
N ALA A 270 -4.13 13.50 -17.82
CA ALA A 270 -3.15 12.58 -18.39
C ALA A 270 -3.41 11.12 -18.01
N LEU A 271 -3.80 10.87 -16.75
CA LEU A 271 -4.20 9.54 -16.30
C LEU A 271 -5.46 9.06 -17.01
N ALA A 272 -6.45 9.93 -17.21
CA ALA A 272 -7.67 9.58 -17.92
C ALA A 272 -7.40 9.19 -19.38
N ASP A 273 -6.59 9.99 -20.09
CA ASP A 273 -6.16 9.68 -21.46
C ASP A 273 -5.43 8.35 -21.52
N PHE A 274 -4.42 8.18 -20.67
CA PHE A 274 -3.60 6.97 -20.64
C PHE A 274 -4.40 5.71 -20.35
N MET A 275 -5.32 5.76 -19.37
CA MET A 275 -6.20 4.63 -19.05
C MET A 275 -7.15 4.27 -20.20
N ALA A 276 -7.57 5.27 -20.98
CA ALA A 276 -8.44 5.05 -22.14
C ALA A 276 -7.68 4.47 -23.33
N GLU A 277 -6.44 4.96 -23.56
CA GLU A 277 -5.60 4.60 -24.71
C GLU A 277 -4.81 3.30 -24.48
N HIS A 278 -4.51 2.96 -23.21
CA HIS A 278 -3.66 1.85 -22.80
C HIS A 278 -4.31 0.99 -21.68
N PRO A 279 -5.51 0.44 -21.92
CA PRO A 279 -6.17 -0.40 -20.93
C PRO A 279 -5.41 -1.70 -20.61
N GLU A 280 -4.58 -2.19 -21.56
CA GLU A 280 -3.72 -3.37 -21.44
C GLU A 280 -2.66 -3.24 -20.36
N HIS A 281 -2.25 -2.00 -20.00
CA HIS A 281 -1.17 -1.78 -19.04
C HIS A 281 -1.43 -2.49 -17.70
N VAL A 282 -2.67 -2.44 -17.18
CA VAL A 282 -3.01 -3.09 -15.91
C VAL A 282 -3.06 -4.62 -16.04
N GLU A 283 -3.36 -5.14 -17.24
CA GLU A 283 -3.42 -6.56 -17.52
C GLU A 283 -2.01 -7.17 -17.66
N GLU A 284 -1.05 -6.40 -18.17
CA GLU A 284 0.35 -6.81 -18.36
C GLU A 284 1.19 -6.66 -17.08
N LEU A 285 0.74 -5.83 -16.14
CA LEU A 285 1.50 -5.47 -14.94
C LEU A 285 1.88 -6.67 -14.06
N PRO A 286 0.99 -7.67 -13.82
CA PRO A 286 1.35 -8.86 -13.07
C PRO A 286 2.55 -9.61 -13.70
N ALA A 287 2.53 -9.85 -14.99
CA ALA A 287 3.62 -10.55 -15.69
C ALA A 287 4.93 -9.76 -15.65
N PHE A 288 4.85 -8.44 -15.80
CA PHE A 288 6.02 -7.56 -15.73
C PHE A 288 6.71 -7.63 -14.36
N TYR A 289 5.97 -7.55 -13.26
CA TYR A 289 6.56 -7.61 -11.93
C TYR A 289 6.88 -9.03 -11.49
N GLN A 290 6.15 -10.04 -11.95
CA GLN A 290 6.49 -11.43 -11.70
C GLN A 290 7.87 -11.77 -12.29
N ALA A 291 8.16 -11.33 -13.52
CA ALA A 291 9.48 -11.52 -14.12
C ALA A 291 10.61 -10.91 -13.29
N LYS A 292 10.39 -9.70 -12.71
CA LYS A 292 11.36 -9.06 -11.83
C LYS A 292 11.52 -9.80 -10.48
N ARG A 293 10.42 -10.26 -9.87
CA ARG A 293 10.44 -11.09 -8.66
C ARG A 293 11.23 -12.36 -8.91
N ASP A 294 10.92 -13.08 -10.01
CA ASP A 294 11.54 -14.35 -10.32
C ASP A 294 13.03 -14.18 -10.58
N LEU A 295 13.41 -13.21 -11.41
CA LEU A 295 14.82 -12.87 -11.62
C LEU A 295 15.54 -12.59 -10.28
N PHE A 296 14.98 -11.75 -9.43
CA PHE A 296 15.63 -11.37 -8.18
C PHE A 296 15.74 -12.56 -7.23
N CYS A 297 14.69 -13.37 -7.09
CA CYS A 297 14.69 -14.57 -6.27
C CYS A 297 15.68 -15.62 -6.79
N ASP A 298 15.78 -15.83 -8.12
CA ASP A 298 16.74 -16.75 -8.72
C ASP A 298 18.17 -16.31 -8.46
N LEU A 299 18.45 -15.02 -8.58
CA LEU A 299 19.76 -14.45 -8.28
C LEU A 299 20.13 -14.56 -6.80
N LEU A 300 19.15 -14.47 -5.89
CA LEU A 300 19.38 -14.62 -4.44
C LEU A 300 19.44 -16.09 -3.97
N ALA A 301 18.98 -17.03 -4.78
CA ALA A 301 18.92 -18.44 -4.37
C ALA A 301 20.26 -19.04 -3.88
N PRO A 302 21.45 -18.68 -4.40
CA PRO A 302 22.72 -19.15 -3.87
C PRO A 302 23.19 -18.42 -2.59
N SER A 303 22.48 -17.39 -2.13
CA SER A 303 22.84 -16.62 -0.94
C SER A 303 22.54 -17.41 0.36
N ARG A 304 23.00 -16.86 1.49
CA ARG A 304 22.65 -17.39 2.82
C ARG A 304 21.33 -16.87 3.38
N PHE A 305 20.61 -16.04 2.61
CA PHE A 305 19.24 -15.66 2.94
C PHE A 305 18.28 -16.80 2.64
N SER A 306 17.30 -17.02 3.51
CA SER A 306 16.17 -17.88 3.21
C SER A 306 14.91 -17.06 2.97
N PHE A 307 14.07 -17.50 2.04
CA PHE A 307 12.83 -16.80 1.70
C PHE A 307 11.85 -17.69 0.95
N THR A 308 10.58 -17.35 1.04
CA THR A 308 9.52 -17.85 0.17
C THR A 308 9.18 -16.76 -0.83
N ARG A 309 9.01 -17.09 -2.12
CA ARG A 309 8.58 -16.11 -3.13
C ARG A 309 7.22 -15.55 -2.76
N VAL A 310 7.11 -14.24 -2.81
CA VAL A 310 5.86 -13.55 -2.50
C VAL A 310 4.84 -13.67 -3.64
N ASN A 311 3.55 -13.66 -3.29
CA ASN A 311 2.47 -13.74 -4.27
C ASN A 311 1.91 -12.37 -4.64
N GLY A 312 2.31 -11.31 -3.95
CA GLY A 312 1.84 -9.96 -4.21
C GLY A 312 2.85 -8.88 -3.84
N THR A 313 2.55 -7.64 -4.17
CA THR A 313 3.38 -6.44 -4.02
C THR A 313 4.67 -6.49 -4.85
N TYR A 314 5.61 -5.60 -4.64
CA TYR A 314 6.96 -5.66 -5.20
C TYR A 314 8.06 -5.73 -4.12
N PHE A 315 7.70 -6.36 -2.99
CA PHE A 315 8.61 -6.56 -1.87
C PHE A 315 8.87 -8.04 -1.66
N GLN A 316 10.12 -8.38 -1.38
CA GLN A 316 10.54 -9.69 -0.96
C GLN A 316 11.04 -9.62 0.48
N LEU A 317 10.46 -10.42 1.36
CA LEU A 317 11.00 -10.66 2.69
C LEU A 317 12.10 -11.72 2.61
N VAL A 318 13.20 -11.45 3.29
CA VAL A 318 14.32 -12.39 3.40
C VAL A 318 14.72 -12.57 4.86
N ASP A 319 14.90 -13.82 5.27
CA ASP A 319 15.40 -14.20 6.58
C ASP A 319 16.92 -14.23 6.56
N TYR A 320 17.56 -13.54 7.52
CA TYR A 320 19.01 -13.44 7.64
C TYR A 320 19.57 -14.20 8.85
N SER A 321 18.79 -15.09 9.46
CA SER A 321 19.18 -15.85 10.67
C SER A 321 20.47 -16.67 10.49
N GLN A 322 20.79 -17.09 9.26
CA GLN A 322 21.99 -17.85 8.93
C GLN A 322 23.22 -16.92 8.65
N ILE A 323 23.05 -15.60 8.68
CA ILE A 323 24.08 -14.61 8.34
C ILE A 323 24.58 -13.95 9.62
N ARG A 324 23.70 -13.20 10.30
CA ARG A 324 23.99 -12.43 11.51
C ARG A 324 22.87 -12.60 12.53
N PRO A 325 22.75 -13.79 13.16
CA PRO A 325 21.71 -14.05 14.17
C PRO A 325 21.85 -13.18 15.43
N ASP A 326 23.04 -12.62 15.63
CA ASP A 326 23.40 -11.70 16.73
C ASP A 326 22.78 -10.29 16.57
N LEU A 327 22.49 -9.86 15.33
CA LEU A 327 21.89 -8.55 15.07
C LEU A 327 20.36 -8.61 15.09
N ASN A 328 19.73 -7.56 15.61
CA ASN A 328 18.32 -7.31 15.31
C ASN A 328 18.17 -6.78 13.87
N ASP A 329 16.94 -6.68 13.37
CA ASP A 329 16.69 -6.33 11.97
C ASP A 329 17.03 -4.88 11.61
N VAL A 330 16.92 -3.94 12.56
CA VAL A 330 17.38 -2.55 12.38
C VAL A 330 18.91 -2.51 12.24
N GLU A 331 19.62 -3.22 13.13
CA GLU A 331 21.08 -3.34 13.05
C GLU A 331 21.50 -4.03 11.76
N MET A 332 20.78 -5.07 11.34
CA MET A 332 21.03 -5.78 10.07
C MET A 332 20.85 -4.86 8.87
N ALA A 333 19.76 -4.10 8.81
CA ALA A 333 19.52 -3.16 7.71
C ALA A 333 20.62 -2.07 7.64
N LEU A 334 21.05 -1.56 8.78
CA LEU A 334 22.15 -0.59 8.85
C LEU A 334 23.49 -1.20 8.40
N TRP A 335 23.79 -2.42 8.86
CA TRP A 335 24.99 -3.15 8.49
C TRP A 335 25.03 -3.47 6.99
N MET A 336 23.95 -4.01 6.43
CA MET A 336 23.84 -4.26 4.99
C MET A 336 24.08 -2.99 4.17
N THR A 337 23.54 -1.86 4.61
CA THR A 337 23.68 -0.60 3.89
C THR A 337 25.12 -0.07 3.94
N ARG A 338 25.75 -0.08 5.11
CA ARG A 338 27.08 0.51 5.31
C ARG A 338 28.21 -0.36 4.78
N GLU A 339 28.15 -1.66 5.06
CA GLU A 339 29.27 -2.58 4.80
C GLU A 339 29.11 -3.31 3.47
N HIS A 340 27.87 -3.51 2.99
CA HIS A 340 27.59 -4.28 1.78
C HIS A 340 26.93 -3.46 0.66
N GLY A 341 26.61 -2.19 0.92
CA GLY A 341 26.12 -1.27 -0.10
C GLY A 341 24.72 -1.61 -0.64
N VAL A 342 23.87 -2.26 0.16
CA VAL A 342 22.47 -2.55 -0.19
C VAL A 342 21.55 -2.14 0.97
N ALA A 343 20.68 -1.18 0.73
CA ALA A 343 19.71 -0.73 1.73
C ALA A 343 18.44 -1.58 1.70
N SER A 344 17.99 -1.98 2.89
CA SER A 344 16.75 -2.74 3.13
C SER A 344 15.87 -2.01 4.15
N ILE A 345 14.67 -2.54 4.43
CA ILE A 345 13.81 -2.07 5.53
C ILE A 345 13.71 -3.18 6.59
N PRO A 346 13.97 -2.87 7.87
CA PRO A 346 13.70 -3.78 8.98
C PRO A 346 12.19 -3.99 9.14
N ILE A 347 11.78 -5.19 9.53
CA ILE A 347 10.34 -5.53 9.63
C ILE A 347 9.75 -5.17 10.99
N SER A 348 10.57 -5.16 12.04
CA SER A 348 10.12 -4.83 13.40
C SER A 348 9.41 -3.48 13.51
N VAL A 349 9.75 -2.53 12.65
CA VAL A 349 9.17 -1.17 12.63
C VAL A 349 7.71 -1.12 12.19
N PHE A 350 7.17 -2.21 11.64
CA PHE A 350 5.77 -2.34 11.25
C PHE A 350 4.90 -3.02 12.32
N TYR A 351 5.48 -3.33 13.48
CA TYR A 351 4.77 -3.97 14.59
C TYR A 351 4.69 -3.04 15.78
N GLN A 352 3.58 -3.05 16.48
CA GLN A 352 3.53 -2.47 17.82
C GLN A 352 4.42 -3.28 18.79
N THR A 353 4.34 -4.61 18.70
CA THR A 353 5.18 -5.52 19.48
C THR A 353 5.77 -6.57 18.54
N PRO A 354 7.03 -6.39 18.09
CA PRO A 354 7.67 -7.32 17.17
C PRO A 354 7.80 -8.73 17.76
N PRO A 355 7.63 -9.79 16.96
CA PRO A 355 7.83 -11.16 17.38
C PRO A 355 9.28 -11.39 17.86
N VAL A 356 9.40 -12.07 19.01
CA VAL A 356 10.73 -12.38 19.56
C VAL A 356 11.49 -13.33 18.62
N GLY A 357 12.71 -12.95 18.27
CA GLY A 357 13.58 -13.79 17.44
C GLY A 357 13.34 -13.69 15.93
N GLN A 358 12.38 -12.88 15.47
CA GLN A 358 12.19 -12.65 14.02
C GLN A 358 13.44 -12.00 13.42
N ARG A 359 13.89 -12.52 12.28
CA ARG A 359 15.12 -12.11 11.58
C ARG A 359 14.83 -11.80 10.11
N LEU A 360 13.87 -10.92 9.87
CA LEU A 360 13.42 -10.55 8.53
C LEU A 360 13.81 -9.11 8.16
N VAL A 361 14.21 -8.92 6.91
CA VAL A 361 14.28 -7.59 6.28
C VAL A 361 13.51 -7.62 4.95
N ARG A 362 13.02 -6.46 4.53
CA ARG A 362 12.28 -6.27 3.29
C ARG A 362 13.17 -5.66 2.21
N LEU A 363 13.16 -6.26 1.02
CA LEU A 363 13.84 -5.77 -0.18
C LEU A 363 12.80 -5.45 -1.27
N CYS A 364 12.96 -4.31 -1.94
CA CYS A 364 12.11 -3.89 -3.06
C CYS A 364 12.71 -4.35 -4.37
N PHE A 365 11.97 -5.17 -5.14
CA PHE A 365 12.38 -5.62 -6.47
C PHE A 365 11.76 -4.81 -7.63
N ALA A 366 11.05 -3.71 -7.35
CA ALA A 366 10.64 -2.75 -8.38
C ALA A 366 11.86 -1.94 -8.87
N LYS A 367 12.83 -2.63 -9.46
CA LYS A 367 14.10 -2.06 -9.89
C LYS A 367 14.43 -2.54 -11.32
N ARG A 368 15.34 -1.82 -11.97
CA ARG A 368 15.92 -2.28 -13.25
C ARG A 368 16.66 -3.59 -13.03
N GLU A 369 16.77 -4.39 -14.07
CA GLU A 369 17.47 -5.67 -13.98
C GLU A 369 18.93 -5.52 -13.55
N GLU A 370 19.61 -4.48 -14.05
CA GLU A 370 20.99 -4.17 -13.68
C GLU A 370 21.12 -3.92 -12.16
N THR A 371 20.18 -3.14 -11.61
CA THR A 371 20.14 -2.87 -10.17
C THR A 371 19.89 -4.15 -9.35
N LEU A 372 18.99 -5.03 -9.83
CA LEU A 372 18.71 -6.30 -9.15
C LEU A 372 19.91 -7.25 -9.20
N ARG A 373 20.61 -7.33 -10.33
CA ARG A 373 21.82 -8.15 -10.50
C ARG A 373 22.94 -7.67 -9.58
N GLU A 374 23.24 -6.37 -9.62
CA GLU A 374 24.28 -5.79 -8.74
C GLU A 374 23.96 -5.97 -7.27
N ALA A 375 22.67 -5.78 -6.87
CA ALA A 375 22.25 -6.01 -5.49
C ALA A 375 22.41 -7.47 -5.07
N ALA A 376 22.00 -8.42 -5.92
CA ALA A 376 22.12 -9.84 -5.63
C ALA A 376 23.61 -10.29 -5.54
N GLU A 377 24.50 -9.81 -6.41
CA GLU A 377 25.94 -10.07 -6.32
C GLU A 377 26.50 -9.65 -4.96
N LYS A 378 26.14 -8.45 -4.47
CA LYS A 378 26.54 -7.96 -3.15
C LYS A 378 25.94 -8.78 -2.00
N LEU A 379 24.68 -9.22 -2.13
CA LEU A 379 23.99 -9.98 -1.10
C LEU A 379 24.42 -11.46 -1.04
N CYS A 380 24.89 -12.03 -2.14
CA CYS A 380 25.36 -13.42 -2.17
C CYS A 380 26.73 -13.64 -1.53
N VAL A 381 27.51 -12.57 -1.28
CA VAL A 381 28.82 -12.67 -0.65
C VAL A 381 28.80 -12.34 0.86
N ILE A 382 27.62 -12.09 1.40
CA ILE A 382 27.43 -11.80 2.84
C ILE A 382 27.47 -13.09 3.67
#